data_ec3a99ae14e3eac783d9b46ea25c97c7
#
_entry.id   ec3a99ae14e3eac783d9b46ea25c97c7
#
_cell.length_a   1.000
_cell.length_b   1.000
_cell.length_c   1.000
_cell.angle_alpha   90.00
_cell.angle_beta   90.00
_cell.angle_gamma   90.00
#
_symmetry.space_group_name_H-M   'P 1'
#
loop_
_entity.id
_entity.type
_entity.pdbx_description
1 polymer ?
#
loop_
_entity_poly.entity_id
_entity_poly.type
_entity_poly.pdbx_seq_one_letter_code
_entity_poly.pdbx_strand_id
1 'polypeptide(L)'
;IRTAGPGYIFYALTDTILDNYFVLLSQLGDMIDQTEDKLYQSPDKSIMFDAQQLKRTLITIRRACWPERDKINDMIRSESPEITKDTKIYLRDAYDHCIQAMDMVESYKEVTSSIIDLYLSMVSNRMNEIMKVLTIISVIFIPLTFIAGVYGMNFSHLDANGHVIPDNMPELYMHHAYLYTLLLMFLIGAGLVFVFWRKGWFNKL
;
A
#
# COMPACT_ATOMS: atom_id res chain seq x y z
N ILE A 1 23.00 -37.44 -28.08
CA ILE A 1 22.19 -38.24 -27.12
C ILE A 1 22.49 -39.76 -27.30
N ARG A 2 22.51 -40.31 -28.50
CA ARG A 2 22.69 -41.74 -28.71
C ARG A 2 24.06 -42.33 -28.29
N THR A 3 25.08 -41.50 -28.14
CA THR A 3 26.45 -41.89 -27.78
C THR A 3 26.85 -41.48 -26.35
N ALA A 4 26.01 -40.70 -25.70
CA ALA A 4 26.22 -40.23 -24.34
C ALA A 4 25.59 -41.21 -23.35
N GLY A 5 26.30 -41.53 -22.28
CA GLY A 5 25.85 -42.48 -21.26
C GLY A 5 24.62 -42.00 -20.44
N PRO A 6 24.13 -42.83 -19.52
CA PRO A 6 22.92 -42.54 -18.72
C PRO A 6 23.00 -41.23 -17.93
N GLY A 7 24.19 -40.83 -17.50
CA GLY A 7 24.42 -39.56 -16.82
C GLY A 7 24.09 -38.32 -17.66
N TYR A 8 24.33 -38.38 -18.96
CA TYR A 8 23.97 -37.29 -19.87
C TYR A 8 22.45 -37.18 -20.06
N ILE A 9 21.75 -38.31 -20.14
CA ILE A 9 20.27 -38.30 -20.25
C ILE A 9 19.66 -37.69 -18.98
N PHE A 10 20.20 -38.03 -17.82
CA PHE A 10 19.77 -37.44 -16.55
C PHE A 10 19.99 -35.91 -16.54
N TYR A 11 21.19 -35.44 -16.92
CA TYR A 11 21.44 -34.00 -17.07
C TYR A 11 20.42 -33.34 -18.01
N ALA A 12 20.23 -33.89 -19.23
CA ALA A 12 19.33 -33.29 -20.20
C ALA A 12 17.88 -33.18 -19.72
N LEU A 13 17.39 -34.16 -18.94
CA LEU A 13 16.08 -34.09 -18.30
C LEU A 13 16.03 -33.01 -17.20
N THR A 14 17.06 -32.92 -16.37
CA THR A 14 17.16 -31.92 -15.32
C THR A 14 17.22 -30.52 -15.92
N ASP A 15 18.03 -30.29 -16.91
CA ASP A 15 18.19 -29.02 -17.63
C ASP A 15 16.87 -28.59 -18.29
N THR A 16 16.16 -29.51 -18.96
CA THR A 16 14.82 -29.22 -19.49
C THR A 16 13.82 -28.78 -18.43
N ILE A 17 13.89 -29.35 -17.23
CA ILE A 17 13.03 -28.94 -16.10
C ILE A 17 13.41 -27.54 -15.65
N LEU A 18 14.69 -27.24 -15.51
CA LEU A 18 15.18 -25.92 -15.11
C LEU A 18 14.84 -24.84 -16.14
N ASP A 19 14.94 -25.13 -17.42
CA ASP A 19 14.52 -24.22 -18.51
C ASP A 19 13.04 -23.83 -18.36
N ASN A 20 12.18 -24.77 -17.98
CA ASN A 20 10.76 -24.48 -17.73
C ASN A 20 10.54 -23.56 -16.52
N TYR A 21 11.43 -23.55 -15.52
CA TYR A 21 11.35 -22.54 -14.45
C TYR A 21 11.57 -21.13 -14.99
N PHE A 22 12.50 -20.90 -15.90
CA PHE A 22 12.73 -19.60 -16.51
C PHE A 22 11.52 -19.10 -17.32
N VAL A 23 10.86 -20.00 -18.06
CA VAL A 23 9.62 -19.65 -18.78
C VAL A 23 8.53 -19.21 -17.78
N LEU A 24 8.36 -19.97 -16.70
CA LEU A 24 7.38 -19.63 -15.65
C LEU A 24 7.75 -18.32 -14.93
N LEU A 25 9.03 -18.11 -14.62
CA LEU A 25 9.51 -16.90 -13.98
C LEU A 25 9.34 -15.68 -14.88
N SER A 26 9.55 -15.80 -16.20
CA SER A 26 9.27 -14.72 -17.14
C SER A 26 7.80 -14.33 -17.13
N GLN A 27 6.87 -15.29 -17.14
CA GLN A 27 5.43 -14.99 -17.04
C GLN A 27 5.06 -14.33 -15.72
N LEU A 28 5.68 -14.75 -14.62
CA LEU A 28 5.47 -14.10 -13.31
C LEU A 28 6.04 -12.69 -13.28
N GLY A 29 7.16 -12.44 -13.94
CA GLY A 29 7.70 -11.09 -14.11
C GLY A 29 6.71 -10.17 -14.80
N ASP A 30 6.16 -10.59 -15.94
CA ASP A 30 5.15 -9.83 -16.67
C ASP A 30 3.89 -9.54 -15.80
N MET A 31 3.49 -10.50 -14.96
CA MET A 31 2.36 -10.30 -14.04
C MET A 31 2.70 -9.33 -12.92
N ILE A 32 3.92 -9.31 -12.42
CA ILE A 32 4.40 -8.37 -11.40
C ILE A 32 4.39 -6.95 -11.98
N ASP A 33 4.97 -6.77 -13.18
CA ASP A 33 5.00 -5.47 -13.87
C ASP A 33 3.59 -4.95 -14.14
N GLN A 34 2.67 -5.80 -14.60
CA GLN A 34 1.26 -5.43 -14.75
C GLN A 34 0.58 -5.03 -13.42
N THR A 35 0.94 -5.68 -12.32
CA THR A 35 0.38 -5.38 -11.01
C THR A 35 0.93 -4.04 -10.50
N GLU A 36 2.20 -3.76 -10.76
CA GLU A 36 2.83 -2.47 -10.45
C GLU A 36 2.22 -1.33 -11.28
N ASP A 37 2.03 -1.53 -12.58
CA ASP A 37 1.37 -0.54 -13.46
C ASP A 37 -0.05 -0.22 -13.00
N LYS A 38 -0.83 -1.23 -12.61
CA LYS A 38 -2.18 -1.03 -12.05
C LYS A 38 -2.15 -0.20 -10.77
N LEU A 39 -1.13 -0.39 -9.92
CA LEU A 39 -0.98 0.38 -8.68
C LEU A 39 -0.86 1.88 -8.96
N TYR A 40 -0.07 2.27 -9.97
CA TYR A 40 0.09 3.69 -10.33
C TYR A 40 -1.13 4.28 -11.03
N GLN A 41 -1.88 3.49 -11.80
CA GLN A 41 -3.06 3.97 -12.53
C GLN A 41 -4.29 4.09 -11.63
N SER A 42 -4.55 3.08 -10.82
CA SER A 42 -5.75 3.01 -9.97
C SER A 42 -5.53 2.07 -8.79
N PRO A 43 -5.09 2.58 -7.63
CA PRO A 43 -4.88 1.76 -6.44
C PRO A 43 -6.20 1.18 -5.93
N ASP A 44 -6.48 -0.08 -6.28
CA ASP A 44 -7.65 -0.85 -5.84
C ASP A 44 -7.24 -2.01 -4.92
N LYS A 45 -8.21 -2.53 -4.17
CA LYS A 45 -8.01 -3.68 -3.25
C LYS A 45 -7.58 -4.96 -3.96
N SER A 46 -7.89 -5.11 -5.25
CA SER A 46 -7.46 -6.26 -6.06
C SER A 46 -5.94 -6.37 -6.14
N ILE A 47 -5.21 -5.25 -6.17
CA ILE A 47 -3.73 -5.20 -6.21
C ILE A 47 -3.11 -5.93 -5.02
N MET A 48 -3.66 -5.72 -3.83
CA MET A 48 -3.20 -6.41 -2.62
C MET A 48 -3.39 -7.92 -2.73
N PHE A 49 -4.50 -8.37 -3.31
CA PHE A 49 -4.78 -9.79 -3.52
C PHE A 49 -3.84 -10.38 -4.58
N ASP A 50 -3.70 -9.71 -5.72
CA ASP A 50 -2.83 -10.14 -6.83
C ASP A 50 -1.37 -10.25 -6.35
N ALA A 51 -0.85 -9.23 -5.68
CA ALA A 51 0.51 -9.23 -5.13
C ALA A 51 0.72 -10.35 -4.10
N GLN A 52 -0.25 -10.60 -3.21
CA GLN A 52 -0.16 -11.71 -2.26
C GLN A 52 -0.17 -13.07 -2.95
N GLN A 53 -0.96 -13.23 -4.01
CA GLN A 53 -1.00 -14.47 -4.80
C GLN A 53 0.33 -14.71 -5.51
N LEU A 54 0.90 -13.68 -6.16
CA LEU A 54 2.23 -13.72 -6.77
C LEU A 54 3.30 -14.12 -5.76
N LYS A 55 3.31 -13.49 -4.60
CA LYS A 55 4.24 -13.83 -3.51
C LYS A 55 4.13 -15.28 -3.06
N ARG A 56 2.92 -15.84 -2.94
CA ARG A 56 2.71 -17.25 -2.59
C ARG A 56 3.23 -18.19 -3.68
N THR A 57 3.01 -17.86 -4.95
CA THR A 57 3.51 -18.62 -6.09
C THR A 57 5.04 -18.65 -6.10
N LEU A 58 5.68 -17.49 -5.92
CA LEU A 58 7.14 -17.38 -5.82
C LEU A 58 7.72 -18.22 -4.68
N ILE A 59 7.08 -18.21 -3.51
CA ILE A 59 7.49 -19.05 -2.36
C ILE A 59 7.37 -20.54 -2.72
N THR A 60 6.36 -20.93 -3.48
CA THR A 60 6.17 -22.33 -3.91
C THR A 60 7.29 -22.75 -4.87
N ILE A 61 7.63 -21.90 -5.85
CA ILE A 61 8.75 -22.16 -6.78
C ILE A 61 10.06 -22.25 -6.00
N ARG A 62 10.32 -21.34 -5.07
CA ARG A 62 11.51 -21.39 -4.22
C ARG A 62 11.64 -22.72 -3.47
N ARG A 63 10.54 -23.22 -2.91
CA ARG A 63 10.51 -24.51 -2.20
C ARG A 63 10.80 -25.70 -3.11
N ALA A 64 10.49 -25.61 -4.40
CA ALA A 64 10.81 -26.63 -5.38
C ALA A 64 12.29 -26.56 -5.81
N CYS A 65 12.78 -25.37 -6.17
CA CYS A 65 14.15 -25.17 -6.67
C CYS A 65 15.23 -25.47 -5.63
N TRP A 66 15.00 -25.18 -4.36
CA TRP A 66 16.02 -25.34 -3.31
C TRP A 66 16.52 -26.77 -3.16
N PRO A 67 15.68 -27.80 -3.00
CA PRO A 67 16.11 -29.19 -2.91
C PRO A 67 16.74 -29.70 -4.21
N GLU A 68 16.33 -29.19 -5.38
CA GLU A 68 16.91 -29.55 -6.67
C GLU A 68 18.36 -29.11 -6.75
N ARG A 69 18.66 -27.87 -6.41
CA ARG A 69 20.01 -27.36 -6.32
C ARG A 69 20.90 -28.25 -5.45
N ASP A 70 20.43 -28.62 -4.24
CA ASP A 70 21.19 -29.43 -3.31
C ASP A 70 21.45 -30.84 -3.90
N LYS A 71 20.46 -31.46 -4.53
CA LYS A 71 20.61 -32.75 -5.20
C LYS A 71 21.61 -32.71 -6.35
N ILE A 72 21.56 -31.66 -7.19
CA ILE A 72 22.52 -31.48 -8.30
C ILE A 72 23.94 -31.35 -7.71
N ASN A 73 24.10 -30.57 -6.64
CA ASN A 73 25.39 -30.41 -5.99
C ASN A 73 25.93 -31.74 -5.40
N ASP A 74 25.07 -32.56 -4.80
CA ASP A 74 25.44 -33.88 -4.29
C ASP A 74 25.85 -34.81 -5.44
N MET A 75 25.18 -34.74 -6.60
CA MET A 75 25.57 -35.51 -7.78
C MET A 75 26.94 -35.10 -8.34
N ILE A 76 27.23 -33.80 -8.38
CA ILE A 76 28.55 -33.30 -8.81
C ILE A 76 29.66 -33.86 -7.90
N ARG A 77 29.38 -34.03 -6.61
CA ARG A 77 30.33 -34.59 -5.61
C ARG A 77 30.35 -36.11 -5.58
N SER A 78 29.37 -36.79 -6.20
CA SER A 78 29.27 -38.24 -6.18
C SER A 78 30.46 -38.89 -6.86
N GLU A 79 30.89 -40.02 -6.34
CA GLU A 79 31.93 -40.88 -6.94
C GLU A 79 31.34 -42.07 -7.74
N SER A 80 30.01 -41.98 -8.04
CA SER A 80 29.34 -43.02 -8.82
C SER A 80 29.97 -43.16 -10.23
N PRO A 81 30.20 -44.39 -10.69
CA PRO A 81 30.76 -44.63 -12.02
C PRO A 81 29.84 -44.20 -13.17
N GLU A 82 28.53 -44.05 -12.90
CA GLU A 82 27.55 -43.56 -13.87
C GLU A 82 27.66 -42.05 -14.12
N ILE A 83 28.24 -41.30 -13.18
CA ILE A 83 28.47 -39.85 -13.31
C ILE A 83 29.91 -39.59 -13.73
N THR A 84 30.13 -39.57 -15.02
CA THR A 84 31.43 -39.32 -15.60
C THR A 84 31.94 -37.89 -15.37
N LYS A 85 33.23 -37.64 -15.56
CA LYS A 85 33.79 -36.28 -15.45
C LYS A 85 33.11 -35.29 -16.37
N ASP A 86 32.76 -35.71 -17.57
CA ASP A 86 32.06 -34.89 -18.59
C ASP A 86 30.63 -34.58 -18.12
N THR A 87 29.93 -35.56 -17.54
CA THR A 87 28.59 -35.36 -16.96
C THR A 87 28.63 -34.35 -15.82
N LYS A 88 29.68 -34.32 -14.98
CA LYS A 88 29.84 -33.36 -13.92
C LYS A 88 30.01 -31.91 -14.43
N ILE A 89 30.54 -31.70 -15.61
CA ILE A 89 30.65 -30.37 -16.22
C ILE A 89 29.24 -29.86 -16.57
N TYR A 90 28.43 -30.70 -17.22
CA TYR A 90 27.05 -30.35 -17.52
C TYR A 90 26.16 -30.16 -16.28
N LEU A 91 26.37 -30.97 -15.23
CA LEU A 91 25.65 -30.81 -13.98
C LEU A 91 26.01 -29.48 -13.25
N ARG A 92 27.23 -28.93 -13.44
CA ARG A 92 27.58 -27.61 -12.95
C ARG A 92 26.79 -26.50 -13.62
N ASP A 93 26.60 -26.62 -14.94
CA ASP A 93 25.78 -25.70 -15.71
C ASP A 93 24.32 -25.71 -15.19
N ALA A 94 23.73 -26.92 -15.01
CA ALA A 94 22.43 -27.06 -14.38
C ALA A 94 22.36 -26.50 -12.96
N TYR A 95 23.44 -26.63 -12.16
CA TYR A 95 23.53 -26.03 -10.83
C TYR A 95 23.51 -24.49 -10.88
N ASP A 96 24.24 -23.90 -11.82
CA ASP A 96 24.28 -22.44 -12.01
C ASP A 96 22.94 -21.92 -12.48
N HIS A 97 22.21 -22.64 -13.36
CA HIS A 97 20.82 -22.32 -13.72
C HIS A 97 19.88 -22.35 -12.52
N CYS A 98 20.03 -23.33 -11.60
CA CYS A 98 19.25 -23.34 -10.36
C CYS A 98 19.49 -22.10 -9.50
N ILE A 99 20.74 -21.68 -9.35
CA ILE A 99 21.09 -20.46 -8.60
C ILE A 99 20.44 -19.25 -9.25
N GLN A 100 20.58 -19.10 -10.57
CA GLN A 100 20.01 -17.99 -11.29
C GLN A 100 18.46 -17.94 -11.15
N ALA A 101 17.78 -19.08 -11.23
CA ALA A 101 16.34 -19.15 -11.01
C ALA A 101 15.97 -18.74 -9.57
N MET A 102 16.74 -19.14 -8.56
CA MET A 102 16.53 -18.77 -7.17
C MET A 102 16.73 -17.27 -6.95
N ASP A 103 17.74 -16.67 -7.55
CA ASP A 103 18.02 -15.23 -7.45
C ASP A 103 16.88 -14.42 -8.08
N MET A 104 16.35 -14.88 -9.24
CA MET A 104 15.17 -14.28 -9.85
C MET A 104 13.94 -14.36 -8.93
N VAL A 105 13.69 -15.52 -8.31
CA VAL A 105 12.59 -15.70 -7.36
C VAL A 105 12.72 -14.74 -6.17
N GLU A 106 13.92 -14.58 -5.62
CA GLU A 106 14.15 -13.67 -4.48
C GLU A 106 13.94 -12.21 -4.90
N SER A 107 14.48 -11.80 -6.07
CA SER A 107 14.26 -10.46 -6.61
C SER A 107 12.77 -10.17 -6.84
N TYR A 108 12.03 -11.08 -7.46
CA TYR A 108 10.60 -10.93 -7.70
C TYR A 108 9.78 -10.87 -6.40
N LYS A 109 10.19 -11.63 -5.38
CA LYS A 109 9.57 -11.59 -4.06
C LYS A 109 9.77 -10.23 -3.38
N GLU A 110 10.95 -9.62 -3.54
CA GLU A 110 11.24 -8.28 -3.02
C GLU A 110 10.41 -7.22 -3.73
N VAL A 111 10.34 -7.26 -5.07
CA VAL A 111 9.50 -6.33 -5.85
C VAL A 111 8.03 -6.47 -5.45
N THR A 112 7.52 -7.71 -5.36
CA THR A 112 6.14 -7.96 -4.93
C THR A 112 5.86 -7.45 -3.53
N SER A 113 6.83 -7.55 -2.62
CA SER A 113 6.69 -6.98 -1.26
C SER A 113 6.67 -5.46 -1.29
N SER A 114 7.51 -4.84 -2.13
CA SER A 114 7.53 -3.39 -2.33
C SER A 114 6.21 -2.85 -2.89
N ILE A 115 5.55 -3.58 -3.80
CA ILE A 115 4.21 -3.24 -4.32
C ILE A 115 3.19 -3.20 -3.17
N ILE A 116 3.22 -4.19 -2.27
CA ILE A 116 2.33 -4.24 -1.10
C ILE A 116 2.57 -3.04 -0.18
N ASP A 117 3.83 -2.72 0.13
CA ASP A 117 4.18 -1.62 1.01
C ASP A 117 3.79 -0.26 0.41
N LEU A 118 3.99 -0.10 -0.90
CA LEU A 118 3.60 1.09 -1.63
C LEU A 118 2.07 1.26 -1.64
N TYR A 119 1.31 0.18 -1.88
CA TYR A 119 -0.15 0.20 -1.80
C TYR A 119 -0.63 0.67 -0.42
N LEU A 120 -0.07 0.11 0.66
CA LEU A 120 -0.42 0.50 2.03
C LEU A 120 -0.09 1.97 2.31
N SER A 121 1.04 2.45 1.80
CA SER A 121 1.43 3.87 1.88
C SER A 121 0.43 4.77 1.14
N MET A 122 0.01 4.39 -0.07
CA MET A 122 -0.98 5.15 -0.85
C MET A 122 -2.35 5.20 -0.15
N VAL A 123 -2.80 4.07 0.42
CA VAL A 123 -4.05 4.01 1.21
C VAL A 123 -3.95 4.89 2.44
N SER A 124 -2.82 4.87 3.16
CA SER A 124 -2.58 5.73 4.33
C SER A 124 -2.59 7.21 3.95
N ASN A 125 -1.94 7.58 2.86
CA ASN A 125 -1.95 8.96 2.36
C ASN A 125 -3.36 9.43 2.01
N ARG A 126 -4.13 8.59 1.32
CA ARG A 126 -5.52 8.91 0.98
C ARG A 126 -6.40 9.07 2.23
N MET A 127 -6.18 8.23 3.25
CA MET A 127 -6.89 8.38 4.53
C MET A 127 -6.52 9.69 5.22
N ASN A 128 -5.24 10.08 5.21
CA ASN A 128 -4.78 11.35 5.76
C ASN A 128 -5.38 12.55 5.03
N GLU A 129 -5.55 12.48 3.70
CA GLU A 129 -6.24 13.51 2.92
C GLU A 129 -7.71 13.65 3.32
N ILE A 130 -8.44 12.53 3.45
CA ILE A 130 -9.84 12.52 3.92
C ILE A 130 -9.94 13.11 5.33
N MET A 131 -9.07 12.67 6.25
CA MET A 131 -9.03 13.19 7.63
C MET A 131 -8.72 14.69 7.67
N LYS A 132 -7.84 15.17 6.79
CA LYS A 132 -7.51 16.58 6.65
C LYS A 132 -8.74 17.41 6.22
N VAL A 133 -9.48 16.95 5.22
CA VAL A 133 -10.72 17.61 4.76
C VAL A 133 -11.74 17.66 5.90
N LEU A 134 -11.97 16.52 6.57
CA LEU A 134 -12.90 16.44 7.68
C LEU A 134 -12.50 17.39 8.84
N THR A 135 -11.20 17.45 9.14
CA THR A 135 -10.66 18.34 10.18
C THR A 135 -10.88 19.81 9.81
N ILE A 136 -10.62 20.21 8.55
CA ILE A 136 -10.86 21.60 8.11
C ILE A 136 -12.33 21.97 8.30
N ILE A 137 -13.25 21.12 7.83
CA ILE A 137 -14.68 21.36 7.97
C ILE A 137 -15.06 21.46 9.45
N SER A 138 -14.64 20.49 10.27
CA SER A 138 -14.99 20.47 11.70
C SER A 138 -14.46 21.67 12.46
N VAL A 139 -13.20 22.06 12.25
CA VAL A 139 -12.59 23.20 12.97
C VAL A 139 -13.23 24.52 12.58
N ILE A 140 -13.74 24.66 11.35
CA ILE A 140 -14.45 25.88 10.93
C ILE A 140 -15.88 25.89 11.51
N PHE A 141 -16.61 24.78 11.43
CA PHE A 141 -18.04 24.77 11.78
C PHE A 141 -18.32 24.59 13.28
N ILE A 142 -17.45 23.90 14.04
CA ILE A 142 -17.68 23.68 15.46
C ILE A 142 -17.84 25.01 16.24
N PRO A 143 -16.90 25.98 16.14
CA PRO A 143 -17.06 27.24 16.86
C PRO A 143 -18.25 28.06 16.37
N LEU A 144 -18.57 28.02 15.08
CA LEU A 144 -19.73 28.72 14.54
C LEU A 144 -21.05 28.10 15.06
N THR A 145 -21.13 26.77 15.07
CA THR A 145 -22.28 26.04 15.60
C THR A 145 -22.44 26.26 17.09
N PHE A 146 -21.33 26.32 17.84
CA PHE A 146 -21.36 26.66 19.27
C PHE A 146 -21.95 28.04 19.52
N ILE A 147 -21.49 29.08 18.80
CA ILE A 147 -22.02 30.43 18.89
C ILE A 147 -23.51 30.43 18.55
N ALA A 148 -23.89 29.82 17.42
CA ALA A 148 -25.29 29.74 17.02
C ALA A 148 -26.15 28.99 18.05
N GLY A 149 -25.60 27.94 18.67
CA GLY A 149 -26.27 27.17 19.72
C GLY A 149 -26.49 27.97 21.00
N VAL A 150 -25.49 28.76 21.43
CA VAL A 150 -25.63 29.65 22.59
C VAL A 150 -26.71 30.71 22.35
N TYR A 151 -26.70 31.38 21.20
CA TYR A 151 -27.71 32.37 20.84
C TYR A 151 -29.07 31.78 20.48
N GLY A 152 -29.15 30.45 20.22
CA GLY A 152 -30.38 29.70 20.06
C GLY A 152 -31.05 29.28 21.37
N MET A 153 -30.44 29.55 22.55
CA MET A 153 -31.01 29.25 23.86
C MET A 153 -32.14 30.20 24.18
N ASN A 154 -33.26 29.67 24.68
CA ASN A 154 -34.46 30.45 25.03
C ASN A 154 -34.47 30.79 26.51
N PHE A 155 -33.68 31.80 26.92
CA PHE A 155 -33.77 32.37 28.25
C PHE A 155 -34.83 33.47 28.31
N SER A 156 -35.71 33.41 29.33
CA SER A 156 -36.71 34.47 29.51
C SER A 156 -36.04 35.78 29.93
N HIS A 157 -36.40 36.88 29.27
CA HIS A 157 -35.99 38.22 29.65
C HIS A 157 -36.80 38.80 30.80
N LEU A 158 -37.99 38.24 31.07
CA LEU A 158 -38.89 38.66 32.14
C LEU A 158 -39.01 37.55 33.19
N ASP A 159 -39.07 37.94 34.45
CA ASP A 159 -39.44 37.05 35.54
C ASP A 159 -40.97 36.76 35.54
N ALA A 160 -41.44 35.88 36.44
CA ALA A 160 -42.86 35.56 36.61
C ALA A 160 -43.75 36.77 36.93
N ASN A 161 -43.16 37.87 37.39
CA ASN A 161 -43.85 39.12 37.78
C ASN A 161 -43.75 40.19 36.69
N GLY A 162 -43.14 39.92 35.57
CA GLY A 162 -42.95 40.85 34.46
C GLY A 162 -41.79 41.83 34.62
N HIS A 163 -40.86 41.61 35.58
CA HIS A 163 -39.69 42.44 35.73
C HIS A 163 -38.58 41.94 34.80
N VAL A 164 -37.79 42.88 34.25
CA VAL A 164 -36.66 42.61 33.40
C VAL A 164 -35.55 41.93 34.19
N ILE A 165 -35.05 40.79 33.71
CA ILE A 165 -33.87 40.07 34.19
C ILE A 165 -32.66 40.52 33.38
N PRO A 166 -31.81 41.44 33.88
CA PRO A 166 -30.78 42.08 33.06
C PRO A 166 -29.63 41.13 32.66
N ASP A 167 -29.48 40.01 33.38
CA ASP A 167 -28.37 39.07 33.19
C ASP A 167 -28.66 37.94 32.19
N ASN A 168 -29.91 37.86 31.68
CA ASN A 168 -30.31 36.84 30.71
C ASN A 168 -30.05 37.32 29.27
N MET A 169 -28.90 37.04 28.71
CA MET A 169 -28.50 37.34 27.33
C MET A 169 -28.82 38.79 26.92
N PRO A 170 -28.24 39.81 27.59
CA PRO A 170 -28.56 41.22 27.36
C PRO A 170 -28.24 41.66 25.93
N GLU A 171 -27.30 41.01 25.27
CA GLU A 171 -26.89 41.28 23.88
C GLU A 171 -27.99 41.03 22.87
N LEU A 172 -28.97 40.16 23.14
CA LEU A 172 -30.11 39.91 22.22
C LEU A 172 -31.03 41.13 22.08
N TYR A 173 -31.02 42.05 23.05
CA TYR A 173 -31.84 43.26 23.08
C TYR A 173 -31.11 44.50 22.58
N MET A 174 -29.84 44.36 22.21
CA MET A 174 -29.07 45.46 21.59
C MET A 174 -29.53 45.71 20.15
N HIS A 175 -29.58 47.00 19.78
CA HIS A 175 -29.89 47.35 18.41
C HIS A 175 -28.82 46.75 17.44
N HIS A 176 -29.25 46.03 16.42
CA HIS A 176 -28.38 45.33 15.50
C HIS A 176 -27.56 44.12 16.02
N ALA A 177 -27.92 43.56 17.20
CA ALA A 177 -27.22 42.39 17.77
C ALA A 177 -27.05 41.25 16.79
N TYR A 178 -28.07 40.93 16.01
CA TYR A 178 -28.03 39.91 14.95
C TYR A 178 -26.90 40.17 13.92
N LEU A 179 -26.79 41.44 13.47
CA LEU A 179 -25.76 41.80 12.49
C LEU A 179 -24.34 41.67 13.06
N TYR A 180 -24.16 42.07 14.34
CA TYR A 180 -22.85 41.94 15.02
C TYR A 180 -22.47 40.47 15.24
N THR A 181 -23.41 39.61 15.59
CA THR A 181 -23.17 38.19 15.77
C THR A 181 -22.81 37.55 14.43
N LEU A 182 -23.50 37.85 13.35
CA LEU A 182 -23.15 37.35 11.99
C LEU A 182 -21.75 37.83 11.56
N LEU A 183 -21.43 39.11 11.83
CA LEU A 183 -20.11 39.67 11.52
C LEU A 183 -19.01 38.93 12.30
N LEU A 184 -19.23 38.68 13.59
CA LEU A 184 -18.29 37.95 14.43
C LEU A 184 -18.08 36.52 13.91
N MET A 185 -19.15 35.81 13.59
CA MET A 185 -19.09 34.45 13.01
C MET A 185 -18.34 34.47 11.69
N PHE A 186 -18.59 35.45 10.82
CA PHE A 186 -17.88 35.60 9.57
C PHE A 186 -16.38 35.84 9.77
N LEU A 187 -16.00 36.73 10.70
CA LEU A 187 -14.59 37.00 11.02
C LEU A 187 -13.87 35.76 11.56
N ILE A 188 -14.52 34.99 12.43
CA ILE A 188 -13.97 33.74 12.95
C ILE A 188 -13.78 32.73 11.80
N GLY A 189 -14.80 32.50 10.99
CA GLY A 189 -14.73 31.59 9.85
C GLY A 189 -13.67 32.00 8.83
N ALA A 190 -13.63 33.26 8.43
CA ALA A 190 -12.63 33.81 7.51
C ALA A 190 -11.21 33.71 8.09
N GLY A 191 -11.04 34.00 9.38
CA GLY A 191 -9.76 33.85 10.09
C GLY A 191 -9.24 32.42 10.07
N LEU A 192 -10.11 31.44 10.34
CA LEU A 192 -9.77 30.01 10.29
C LEU A 192 -9.42 29.54 8.88
N VAL A 193 -10.20 29.95 7.88
CA VAL A 193 -9.88 29.67 6.46
C VAL A 193 -8.54 30.26 6.08
N PHE A 194 -8.25 31.51 6.48
CA PHE A 194 -6.98 32.16 6.22
C PHE A 194 -5.79 31.43 6.86
N VAL A 195 -5.95 30.93 8.11
CA VAL A 195 -4.91 30.14 8.79
C VAL A 195 -4.63 28.83 8.04
N PHE A 196 -5.65 28.12 7.59
CA PHE A 196 -5.47 26.89 6.82
C PHE A 196 -4.85 27.16 5.45
N TRP A 197 -5.25 28.27 4.80
CA TRP A 197 -4.65 28.68 3.54
C TRP A 197 -3.16 29.01 3.70
N ARG A 198 -2.78 29.77 4.71
CA ARG A 198 -1.39 30.11 5.02
C ARG A 198 -0.55 28.86 5.36
N LYS A 199 -1.12 27.86 6.00
CA LYS A 199 -0.47 26.55 6.28
C LYS A 199 -0.38 25.65 5.03
N GLY A 200 -0.89 26.06 3.89
CA GLY A 200 -0.84 25.29 2.64
C GLY A 200 -1.75 24.05 2.64
N TRP A 201 -2.76 24.00 3.51
CA TRP A 201 -3.65 22.86 3.60
C TRP A 201 -4.57 22.71 2.39
N PHE A 202 -4.82 23.78 1.64
CA PHE A 202 -5.58 23.76 0.39
C PHE A 202 -4.74 23.43 -0.84
N ASN A 203 -3.40 23.55 -0.78
CA ASN A 203 -2.54 23.33 -1.95
C ASN A 203 -2.29 21.83 -2.27
N LYS A 204 -2.83 20.92 -1.49
CA LYS A 204 -2.69 19.46 -1.64
C LYS A 204 -4.06 18.75 -1.52
N LEU A 205 -5.12 19.43 -1.87
CA LEU A 205 -6.44 18.89 -2.17
C LEU A 205 -6.57 18.82 -3.68
#